data_7ae3295609c1d2980a24234f8d47ffbb
#
_entry.id   7ae3295609c1d2980a24234f8d47ffbb
#
_cell.length_a   1.000
_cell.length_b   1.000
_cell.length_c   1.000
_cell.angle_alpha   90.00
_cell.angle_beta   90.00
_cell.angle_gamma   90.00
#
_symmetry.space_group_name_H-M   'P 1'
#
loop_
_entity.id
_entity.type
_entity.pdbx_description
1 polymer ?
#
loop_
_entity_poly.entity_id
_entity_poly.type
_entity_poly.pdbx_seq_one_letter_code
_entity_poly.pdbx_strand_id
1 'polypeptide(L)'
;ITNEFLVVANNKDTKGYIKLGNERVVEARLSDAQFFWEKNKSQNLVKQISKLQTMNYFKGLGSYFDKVQRMRKLGGMISDVLIIRKDQVELSASICKVDLISDLVGEFPELQGIMGGYFAEVQGFDKDISLAVSEHYFPIGLDSKTPKKPFSIALALTDKIDTLVGFFGINQNPTSSKDPYALRRSALGIIKLIIENNKEFKIKDLINYSASLYLDQGFALSNKTLQIELTDFLTDRLKYFMKEKKIRTDIAEASINSYGIDHMTKIYKKALTLNSVIDKQVGEDIVSSYKRASNILDTEMKNKDKDLELSNTTDPGIFKNDYEKNLLKKINELRKYFTNINKDENYAESLVNLANAKKVIVEFFDNVKVNDEEKSIKKNRLELLLMLCRTFDNYIIFSKIEKK
;
A
#
# COMPACT_ATOMS: atom_id res chain seq x y z
N ILE A 1 19.03 28.80 1.75
CA ILE A 1 18.80 29.63 0.56
C ILE A 1 19.98 30.56 0.41
N THR A 2 20.48 30.70 -0.80
CA THR A 2 21.56 31.62 -1.17
C THR A 2 21.09 32.50 -2.32
N ASN A 3 21.78 33.62 -2.55
CA ASN A 3 21.58 34.52 -3.69
C ASN A 3 22.45 34.11 -4.90
N GLU A 4 23.02 32.93 -4.88
CA GLU A 4 23.88 32.40 -5.94
C GLU A 4 23.19 31.26 -6.66
N PHE A 5 23.40 31.14 -7.96
CA PHE A 5 22.93 30.03 -8.80
C PHE A 5 24.00 29.60 -9.81
N LEU A 6 23.92 28.38 -10.28
CA LEU A 6 24.82 27.78 -11.26
C LEU A 6 24.15 27.67 -12.61
N VAL A 7 24.88 28.06 -13.66
CA VAL A 7 24.45 27.94 -15.06
C VAL A 7 25.46 27.09 -15.81
N VAL A 8 24.96 26.05 -16.51
CA VAL A 8 25.76 25.25 -17.45
C VAL A 8 25.59 25.85 -18.85
N ALA A 9 26.67 26.31 -19.44
CA ALA A 9 26.68 26.90 -20.77
C ALA A 9 27.59 26.14 -21.74
N ASN A 10 27.25 26.09 -23.02
CA ASN A 10 28.03 25.41 -24.05
C ASN A 10 29.27 26.20 -24.48
N ASN A 11 29.33 27.49 -24.18
CA ASN A 11 30.41 28.37 -24.58
C ASN A 11 31.11 29.00 -23.36
N LYS A 12 32.40 29.41 -23.54
CA LYS A 12 33.10 30.18 -22.53
C LYS A 12 32.54 31.62 -22.50
N ASP A 13 32.24 32.12 -21.32
CA ASP A 13 31.74 33.49 -21.10
C ASP A 13 32.91 34.45 -20.92
N THR A 14 33.63 34.71 -22.01
CA THR A 14 34.83 35.58 -21.99
C THR A 14 34.50 37.07 -21.76
N LYS A 15 33.25 37.47 -22.01
CA LYS A 15 32.79 38.88 -21.88
C LYS A 15 31.74 39.07 -20.78
N GLY A 16 31.42 38.02 -20.04
CA GLY A 16 30.38 38.05 -18.97
C GLY A 16 28.94 38.17 -19.48
N TYR A 17 28.70 38.06 -20.78
CA TYR A 17 27.36 38.24 -21.34
C TYR A 17 26.39 37.07 -20.96
N ILE A 18 26.91 35.85 -20.87
CA ILE A 18 26.11 34.69 -20.46
C ILE A 18 25.69 34.85 -19.00
N LYS A 19 26.63 35.23 -18.13
CA LYS A 19 26.33 35.52 -16.72
C LYS A 19 25.28 36.64 -16.60
N LEU A 20 25.51 37.77 -17.19
CA LEU A 20 24.61 38.92 -17.12
C LEU A 20 23.22 38.62 -17.69
N GLY A 21 23.16 37.88 -18.80
CA GLY A 21 21.88 37.46 -19.40
C GLY A 21 21.08 36.56 -18.47
N ASN A 22 21.71 35.55 -17.84
CA ASN A 22 21.05 34.67 -16.90
C ASN A 22 20.64 35.38 -15.60
N GLU A 23 21.47 36.29 -15.07
CA GLU A 23 21.11 37.12 -13.91
C GLU A 23 19.83 37.93 -14.18
N ARG A 24 19.72 38.59 -15.34
CA ARG A 24 18.52 39.33 -15.74
C ARG A 24 17.26 38.43 -15.82
N VAL A 25 17.41 37.25 -16.39
CA VAL A 25 16.27 36.29 -16.48
C VAL A 25 15.81 35.85 -15.10
N VAL A 26 16.73 35.50 -14.21
CA VAL A 26 16.40 35.10 -12.83
C VAL A 26 15.78 36.25 -12.05
N GLU A 27 16.33 37.46 -12.18
CA GLU A 27 15.79 38.67 -11.54
C GLU A 27 14.34 38.95 -11.99
N ALA A 28 14.07 38.88 -13.30
CA ALA A 28 12.72 39.04 -13.83
C ALA A 28 11.76 38.01 -13.27
N ARG A 29 12.15 36.70 -13.27
CA ARG A 29 11.32 35.61 -12.71
C ARG A 29 11.06 35.78 -11.22
N LEU A 30 12.03 36.20 -10.43
CA LEU A 30 11.85 36.47 -9.01
C LEU A 30 10.95 37.69 -8.76
N SER A 31 11.05 38.72 -9.58
CA SER A 31 10.17 39.90 -9.52
C SER A 31 8.73 39.54 -9.83
N ASP A 32 8.48 38.68 -10.84
CA ASP A 32 7.16 38.14 -11.16
C ASP A 32 6.60 37.32 -10.00
N ALA A 33 7.43 36.42 -9.43
CA ALA A 33 7.04 35.61 -8.27
C ALA A 33 6.65 36.48 -7.07
N GLN A 34 7.42 37.54 -6.77
CA GLN A 34 7.12 38.47 -5.69
C GLN A 34 5.83 39.24 -5.96
N PHE A 35 5.62 39.73 -7.16
CA PHE A 35 4.41 40.44 -7.56
C PHE A 35 3.16 39.56 -7.39
N PHE A 36 3.18 38.31 -7.91
CA PHE A 36 2.07 37.40 -7.79
C PHE A 36 1.86 36.94 -6.34
N TRP A 37 2.92 36.76 -5.55
CA TRP A 37 2.80 36.50 -4.13
C TRP A 37 2.03 37.60 -3.40
N GLU A 38 2.44 38.86 -3.57
CA GLU A 38 1.78 39.98 -2.93
C GLU A 38 0.32 40.12 -3.34
N LYS A 39 0.01 39.87 -4.62
CA LYS A 39 -1.34 39.90 -5.15
C LYS A 39 -2.22 38.78 -4.61
N ASN A 40 -1.69 37.54 -4.53
CA ASN A 40 -2.50 36.34 -4.23
C ASN A 40 -2.61 36.07 -2.73
N LYS A 41 -1.62 36.40 -1.89
CA LYS A 41 -1.65 36.10 -0.44
C LYS A 41 -2.84 36.70 0.31
N SER A 42 -3.38 37.83 -0.18
CA SER A 42 -4.55 38.52 0.40
C SER A 42 -5.90 37.94 -0.07
N GLN A 43 -5.91 37.08 -1.08
CA GLN A 43 -7.13 36.50 -1.63
C GLN A 43 -7.66 35.39 -0.70
N ASN A 44 -8.79 35.63 -0.08
CA ASN A 44 -9.40 34.68 0.87
C ASN A 44 -9.64 33.32 0.23
N LEU A 45 -8.92 32.27 0.69
CA LEU A 45 -8.97 30.91 0.14
C LEU A 45 -10.39 30.34 0.14
N VAL A 46 -11.15 30.53 1.24
CA VAL A 46 -12.50 29.94 1.35
C VAL A 46 -13.45 30.58 0.32
N LYS A 47 -13.36 31.90 0.10
CA LYS A 47 -14.18 32.58 -0.91
C LYS A 47 -13.83 32.20 -2.35
N GLN A 48 -12.61 31.71 -2.57
CA GLN A 48 -12.15 31.29 -3.90
C GLN A 48 -12.60 29.87 -4.28
N ILE A 49 -13.06 29.03 -3.30
CA ILE A 49 -13.48 27.64 -3.58
C ILE A 49 -14.48 27.55 -4.74
N SER A 50 -15.45 28.48 -4.79
CA SER A 50 -16.47 28.47 -5.86
C SER A 50 -15.89 28.66 -7.26
N LYS A 51 -14.76 29.33 -7.40
CA LYS A 51 -14.10 29.51 -8.70
C LYS A 51 -13.54 28.22 -9.29
N LEU A 52 -13.31 27.19 -8.46
CA LEU A 52 -12.91 25.87 -8.93
C LEU A 52 -13.97 25.23 -9.84
N GLN A 53 -15.21 25.73 -9.86
CA GLN A 53 -16.28 25.27 -10.78
C GLN A 53 -15.93 25.56 -12.24
N THR A 54 -15.18 26.63 -12.52
CA THR A 54 -14.77 27.01 -13.87
C THR A 54 -13.55 26.24 -14.38
N MET A 55 -12.86 25.50 -13.50
CA MET A 55 -11.68 24.72 -13.84
C MET A 55 -12.07 23.24 -14.06
N ASN A 56 -12.01 22.79 -15.29
CA ASN A 56 -12.22 21.38 -15.61
C ASN A 56 -11.12 20.52 -14.95
N TYR A 57 -11.51 19.50 -14.20
CA TYR A 57 -10.58 18.49 -13.72
C TYR A 57 -10.25 17.50 -14.83
N PHE A 58 -11.26 16.83 -15.36
CA PHE A 58 -11.14 15.97 -16.53
C PHE A 58 -12.50 15.71 -17.17
N LYS A 59 -12.52 15.45 -18.49
CA LYS A 59 -13.76 15.11 -19.21
C LYS A 59 -14.40 13.85 -18.62
N GLY A 60 -15.62 13.98 -18.11
CA GLY A 60 -16.37 12.90 -17.47
C GLY A 60 -16.12 12.75 -15.96
N LEU A 61 -15.22 13.54 -15.35
CA LEU A 61 -14.96 13.55 -13.92
C LEU A 61 -15.29 14.89 -13.23
N GLY A 62 -15.81 15.84 -13.99
CA GLY A 62 -16.26 17.15 -13.51
C GLY A 62 -15.16 18.21 -13.40
N SER A 63 -15.42 19.20 -12.57
CA SER A 63 -14.53 20.31 -12.24
C SER A 63 -13.65 19.99 -11.04
N TYR A 64 -12.65 20.85 -10.77
CA TYR A 64 -11.91 20.79 -9.51
C TYR A 64 -12.81 21.06 -8.29
N PHE A 65 -13.88 21.82 -8.44
CA PHE A 65 -14.88 21.94 -7.38
C PHE A 65 -15.54 20.61 -7.05
N ASP A 66 -15.98 19.86 -8.06
CA ASP A 66 -16.56 18.53 -7.84
C ASP A 66 -15.56 17.59 -7.16
N LYS A 67 -14.30 17.61 -7.60
CA LYS A 67 -13.22 16.84 -6.98
C LYS A 67 -13.06 17.19 -5.50
N VAL A 68 -12.96 18.45 -5.13
CA VAL A 68 -12.79 18.83 -3.71
C VAL A 68 -14.02 18.48 -2.87
N GLN A 69 -15.24 18.51 -3.43
CA GLN A 69 -16.43 18.04 -2.71
C GLN A 69 -16.38 16.53 -2.42
N ARG A 70 -15.90 15.71 -3.36
CA ARG A 70 -15.66 14.28 -3.13
C ARG A 70 -14.55 14.07 -2.10
N MET A 71 -13.44 14.81 -2.23
CA MET A 71 -12.31 14.75 -1.30
C MET A 71 -12.75 15.08 0.14
N ARG A 72 -13.63 16.06 0.34
CA ARG A 72 -14.17 16.38 1.66
C ARG A 72 -14.85 15.17 2.31
N LYS A 73 -15.79 14.54 1.59
CA LYS A 73 -16.55 13.39 2.08
C LYS A 73 -15.65 12.17 2.33
N LEU A 74 -14.75 11.85 1.39
CA LEU A 74 -13.80 10.75 1.51
C LEU A 74 -12.80 11.00 2.65
N GLY A 75 -12.33 12.24 2.80
CA GLY A 75 -11.46 12.66 3.90
C GLY A 75 -12.14 12.50 5.27
N GLY A 76 -13.44 12.77 5.34
CA GLY A 76 -14.23 12.50 6.54
C GLY A 76 -14.22 11.02 6.95
N MET A 77 -14.37 10.09 6.01
CA MET A 77 -14.26 8.65 6.29
C MET A 77 -12.84 8.25 6.75
N ILE A 78 -11.81 8.83 6.12
CA ILE A 78 -10.41 8.55 6.50
C ILE A 78 -10.08 9.13 7.87
N SER A 79 -10.68 10.27 8.25
CA SER A 79 -10.47 10.89 9.56
C SER A 79 -10.92 10.01 10.72
N ASP A 80 -11.99 9.23 10.53
CA ASP A 80 -12.49 8.28 11.53
C ASP A 80 -11.46 7.17 11.81
N VAL A 81 -10.79 6.66 10.76
CA VAL A 81 -9.73 5.64 10.89
C VAL A 81 -8.49 6.20 11.58
N LEU A 82 -8.13 7.45 11.29
CA LEU A 82 -6.96 8.11 11.88
C LEU A 82 -7.22 8.72 13.25
N ILE A 83 -8.49 8.77 13.69
CA ILE A 83 -8.96 9.36 14.97
C ILE A 83 -8.53 10.84 15.07
N ILE A 84 -8.88 11.61 14.03
CA ILE A 84 -8.58 13.05 13.92
C ILE A 84 -9.85 13.86 13.66
N ARG A 85 -9.77 15.18 13.85
CA ARG A 85 -10.89 16.09 13.68
C ARG A 85 -11.36 16.13 12.21
N LYS A 86 -12.55 15.62 11.97
CA LYS A 86 -13.20 15.54 10.66
C LYS A 86 -13.38 16.91 10.00
N ASP A 87 -13.85 17.89 10.77
CA ASP A 87 -14.08 19.27 10.30
C ASP A 87 -12.80 19.90 9.71
N GLN A 88 -11.64 19.63 10.32
CA GLN A 88 -10.36 20.13 9.84
C GLN A 88 -9.87 19.41 8.58
N VAL A 89 -10.11 18.10 8.48
CA VAL A 89 -9.81 17.35 7.24
C VAL A 89 -10.69 17.85 6.10
N GLU A 90 -11.97 18.06 6.34
CA GLU A 90 -12.91 18.59 5.35
C GLU A 90 -12.54 20.01 4.91
N LEU A 91 -12.12 20.86 5.84
CA LEU A 91 -11.63 22.20 5.53
C LEU A 91 -10.37 22.16 4.68
N SER A 92 -9.37 21.33 5.07
CA SER A 92 -8.14 21.14 4.30
C SER A 92 -8.43 20.66 2.87
N ALA A 93 -9.35 19.69 2.72
CA ALA A 93 -9.76 19.19 1.40
C ALA A 93 -10.43 20.26 0.55
N SER A 94 -11.22 21.16 1.18
CA SER A 94 -11.92 22.23 0.47
C SER A 94 -10.98 23.26 -0.16
N ILE A 95 -9.86 23.55 0.52
CA ILE A 95 -8.94 24.63 0.11
C ILE A 95 -7.70 24.14 -0.62
N CYS A 96 -7.38 22.83 -0.59
CA CYS A 96 -6.10 22.31 -1.08
C CYS A 96 -5.84 22.47 -2.57
N LYS A 97 -6.86 22.76 -3.37
CA LYS A 97 -6.76 22.98 -4.82
C LYS A 97 -6.97 24.46 -5.21
N VAL A 98 -7.21 25.33 -4.22
CA VAL A 98 -7.53 26.75 -4.52
C VAL A 98 -6.33 27.50 -5.07
N ASP A 99 -5.12 27.11 -4.73
CA ASP A 99 -3.90 27.71 -5.27
C ASP A 99 -3.76 27.56 -6.79
N LEU A 100 -4.43 26.56 -7.40
CA LEU A 100 -4.47 26.38 -8.86
C LEU A 100 -5.10 27.58 -9.59
N ILE A 101 -5.92 28.39 -8.89
CA ILE A 101 -6.56 29.61 -9.47
C ILE A 101 -5.62 30.80 -9.37
N SER A 102 -4.56 30.73 -8.56
CA SER A 102 -3.66 31.85 -8.35
C SER A 102 -2.79 32.10 -9.58
N ASP A 103 -2.53 33.40 -9.85
CA ASP A 103 -1.60 33.78 -10.91
C ASP A 103 -0.20 33.17 -10.65
N LEU A 104 0.18 33.05 -9.38
CA LEU A 104 1.48 32.51 -8.97
C LEU A 104 1.65 31.03 -9.39
N VAL A 105 0.66 30.21 -9.16
CA VAL A 105 0.70 28.79 -9.60
C VAL A 105 0.48 28.68 -11.11
N GLY A 106 -0.25 29.63 -11.72
CA GLY A 106 -0.36 29.74 -13.18
C GLY A 106 0.99 29.93 -13.85
N GLU A 107 1.85 30.82 -13.28
CA GLU A 107 3.20 31.08 -13.77
C GLU A 107 4.24 30.05 -13.33
N PHE A 108 4.09 29.46 -12.14
CA PHE A 108 4.98 28.48 -11.53
C PHE A 108 4.21 27.20 -11.16
N PRO A 109 3.80 26.37 -12.13
CA PRO A 109 2.97 25.19 -11.88
C PRO A 109 3.59 24.15 -10.92
N GLU A 110 4.92 24.11 -10.84
CA GLU A 110 5.66 23.23 -9.93
C GLU A 110 5.46 23.57 -8.44
N LEU A 111 4.95 24.77 -8.14
CA LEU A 111 4.67 25.22 -6.78
C LEU A 111 3.24 24.89 -6.31
N GLN A 112 2.43 24.19 -7.14
CA GLN A 112 1.08 23.79 -6.76
C GLN A 112 1.11 22.95 -5.46
N GLY A 113 0.14 23.20 -4.58
CA GLY A 113 0.06 22.63 -3.24
C GLY A 113 0.96 23.37 -2.24
N ILE A 114 2.24 23.57 -2.54
CA ILE A 114 3.18 24.29 -1.68
C ILE A 114 2.67 25.72 -1.43
N MET A 115 2.28 26.42 -2.48
CA MET A 115 1.75 27.79 -2.37
C MET A 115 0.41 27.83 -1.67
N GLY A 116 -0.44 26.81 -1.89
CA GLY A 116 -1.69 26.65 -1.13
C GLY A 116 -1.45 26.59 0.38
N GLY A 117 -0.42 25.86 0.81
CA GLY A 117 -0.01 25.80 2.22
C GLY A 117 0.47 27.15 2.76
N TYR A 118 1.31 27.88 2.02
CA TYR A 118 1.76 29.22 2.41
C TYR A 118 0.61 30.24 2.45
N PHE A 119 -0.30 30.21 1.49
CA PHE A 119 -1.49 31.08 1.53
C PHE A 119 -2.37 30.78 2.75
N ALA A 120 -2.55 29.49 3.09
CA ALA A 120 -3.28 29.10 4.29
C ALA A 120 -2.59 29.59 5.56
N GLU A 121 -1.28 29.45 5.68
CA GLU A 121 -0.50 29.91 6.84
C GLU A 121 -0.61 31.43 7.04
N VAL A 122 -0.42 32.22 5.99
CA VAL A 122 -0.51 33.69 6.06
C VAL A 122 -1.92 34.16 6.39
N GLN A 123 -2.96 33.42 5.99
CA GLN A 123 -4.36 33.72 6.33
C GLN A 123 -4.78 33.21 7.71
N GLY A 124 -3.86 32.65 8.51
CA GLY A 124 -4.10 32.29 9.90
C GLY A 124 -4.80 30.92 10.08
N PHE A 125 -4.79 30.05 9.08
CA PHE A 125 -5.24 28.68 9.27
C PHE A 125 -4.30 27.93 10.22
N ASP A 126 -4.85 26.90 10.88
CA ASP A 126 -4.07 26.02 11.74
C ASP A 126 -2.84 25.45 10.99
N LYS A 127 -1.72 25.31 11.71
CA LYS A 127 -0.46 24.81 11.12
C LYS A 127 -0.58 23.41 10.51
N ASP A 128 -1.36 22.53 11.13
CA ASP A 128 -1.55 21.18 10.60
C ASP A 128 -2.44 21.21 9.34
N ILE A 129 -3.39 22.15 9.23
CA ILE A 129 -4.17 22.40 7.99
C ILE A 129 -3.26 22.90 6.88
N SER A 130 -2.48 23.96 7.16
CA SER A 130 -1.57 24.56 6.18
C SER A 130 -0.54 23.55 5.66
N LEU A 131 0.01 22.74 6.57
CA LEU A 131 0.93 21.66 6.21
C LEU A 131 0.24 20.58 5.36
N ALA A 132 -0.98 20.16 5.74
CA ALA A 132 -1.72 19.17 4.96
C ALA A 132 -1.98 19.66 3.54
N VAL A 133 -2.36 20.93 3.38
CA VAL A 133 -2.52 21.56 2.05
C VAL A 133 -1.22 21.55 1.27
N SER A 134 -0.09 21.88 1.91
CA SER A 134 1.23 21.86 1.25
C SER A 134 1.67 20.45 0.84
N GLU A 135 1.32 19.42 1.61
CA GLU A 135 1.83 18.06 1.44
C GLU A 135 0.90 17.11 0.67
N HIS A 136 -0.32 17.53 0.27
CA HIS A 136 -1.33 16.60 -0.25
C HIS A 136 -0.95 15.90 -1.56
N TYR A 137 -0.04 16.46 -2.34
CA TYR A 137 0.50 15.77 -3.51
C TYR A 137 1.57 14.73 -3.17
N PHE A 138 2.20 14.82 -1.98
CA PHE A 138 3.23 13.87 -1.59
C PHE A 138 2.64 12.53 -1.13
N PRO A 139 3.41 11.43 -1.25
CA PRO A 139 4.66 11.33 -2.00
C PRO A 139 4.41 11.35 -3.51
N ILE A 140 5.30 11.97 -4.28
CA ILE A 140 5.23 12.08 -5.74
C ILE A 140 6.05 11.00 -6.47
N GLY A 141 6.73 10.14 -5.73
CA GLY A 141 7.55 9.03 -6.24
C GLY A 141 8.14 8.19 -5.10
N LEU A 142 8.91 7.16 -5.44
CA LEU A 142 9.50 6.24 -4.47
C LEU A 142 10.47 6.95 -3.51
N ASP A 143 11.31 7.84 -4.03
CA ASP A 143 12.32 8.57 -3.24
C ASP A 143 11.77 9.84 -2.58
N SER A 144 10.53 10.19 -2.88
CA SER A 144 9.87 11.35 -2.31
C SER A 144 9.57 11.17 -0.83
N LYS A 145 9.64 12.26 -0.06
CA LYS A 145 9.20 12.28 1.34
C LYS A 145 7.75 11.84 1.46
N THR A 146 7.46 11.08 2.51
CA THR A 146 6.10 10.67 2.84
C THR A 146 5.58 11.53 4.00
N PRO A 147 4.44 12.18 3.87
CA PRO A 147 3.79 12.91 4.96
C PRO A 147 3.66 12.06 6.22
N LYS A 148 3.93 12.68 7.39
CA LYS A 148 3.91 11.98 8.69
C LYS A 148 2.79 12.46 9.61
N LYS A 149 2.29 13.67 9.39
CA LYS A 149 1.20 14.23 10.18
C LYS A 149 -0.14 13.63 9.75
N PRO A 150 -1.04 13.30 10.70
CA PRO A 150 -2.30 12.61 10.37
C PRO A 150 -3.18 13.37 9.37
N PHE A 151 -3.27 14.71 9.44
CA PHE A 151 -4.02 15.50 8.47
C PHE A 151 -3.41 15.46 7.07
N SER A 152 -2.08 15.53 6.96
CA SER A 152 -1.37 15.38 5.69
C SER A 152 -1.56 13.99 5.08
N ILE A 153 -1.52 12.92 5.92
CA ILE A 153 -1.80 11.54 5.49
C ILE A 153 -3.22 11.43 4.95
N ALA A 154 -4.21 11.94 5.71
CA ALA A 154 -5.61 11.90 5.31
C ALA A 154 -5.83 12.57 3.95
N LEU A 155 -5.35 13.80 3.81
CA LEU A 155 -5.57 14.59 2.60
C LEU A 155 -4.85 13.99 1.38
N ALA A 156 -3.61 13.53 1.54
CA ALA A 156 -2.85 12.88 0.47
C ALA A 156 -3.47 11.55 0.02
N LEU A 157 -3.98 10.73 0.95
CA LEU A 157 -4.72 9.50 0.62
C LEU A 157 -5.99 9.82 -0.15
N THR A 158 -6.75 10.80 0.34
CA THR A 158 -8.01 11.24 -0.27
C THR A 158 -7.82 11.68 -1.73
N ASP A 159 -6.83 12.53 -2.01
CA ASP A 159 -6.55 13.01 -3.38
C ASP A 159 -6.15 11.86 -4.32
N LYS A 160 -5.31 10.94 -3.85
CA LYS A 160 -4.83 9.80 -4.65
C LYS A 160 -5.92 8.77 -4.91
N ILE A 161 -6.76 8.47 -3.90
CA ILE A 161 -7.86 7.50 -4.05
C ILE A 161 -8.92 8.07 -5.00
N ASP A 162 -9.36 9.34 -4.80
CA ASP A 162 -10.31 9.99 -5.71
C ASP A 162 -9.80 9.97 -7.16
N THR A 163 -8.52 10.27 -7.36
CA THR A 163 -7.89 10.25 -8.68
C THR A 163 -7.92 8.87 -9.30
N LEU A 164 -7.47 7.83 -8.58
CA LEU A 164 -7.46 6.46 -9.11
C LEU A 164 -8.87 5.97 -9.45
N VAL A 165 -9.83 6.17 -8.55
CA VAL A 165 -11.21 5.75 -8.75
C VAL A 165 -11.83 6.45 -9.96
N GLY A 166 -11.61 7.76 -10.11
CA GLY A 166 -12.12 8.52 -11.26
C GLY A 166 -11.58 8.00 -12.58
N PHE A 167 -10.26 7.92 -12.74
CA PHE A 167 -9.65 7.52 -14.01
C PHE A 167 -9.94 6.05 -14.36
N PHE A 168 -9.84 5.13 -13.40
CA PHE A 168 -10.24 3.74 -13.63
C PHE A 168 -11.75 3.62 -13.93
N GLY A 169 -12.57 4.42 -13.26
CA GLY A 169 -14.02 4.45 -13.47
C GLY A 169 -14.45 4.82 -14.89
N ILE A 170 -13.66 5.63 -15.59
CA ILE A 170 -13.89 6.02 -17.00
C ILE A 170 -12.98 5.27 -17.99
N ASN A 171 -12.39 4.13 -17.57
CA ASN A 171 -11.49 3.28 -18.36
C ASN A 171 -10.25 3.99 -18.92
N GLN A 172 -9.71 4.97 -18.16
CA GLN A 172 -8.44 5.62 -18.47
C GLN A 172 -7.28 4.97 -17.68
N ASN A 173 -7.16 3.66 -17.81
CA ASN A 173 -6.14 2.87 -17.11
C ASN A 173 -4.75 3.08 -17.74
N PRO A 174 -3.66 3.05 -16.94
CA PRO A 174 -2.30 3.11 -17.50
C PRO A 174 -1.99 1.84 -18.29
N THR A 175 -1.39 2.00 -19.46
CA THR A 175 -0.90 0.88 -20.27
C THR A 175 0.56 0.56 -19.93
N SER A 176 1.11 -0.57 -20.42
CA SER A 176 2.51 -0.95 -20.14
C SER A 176 3.51 0.19 -20.36
N SER A 177 3.32 0.99 -21.41
CA SER A 177 4.26 2.05 -21.84
C SER A 177 3.80 3.47 -21.50
N LYS A 178 2.50 3.71 -21.20
CA LYS A 178 1.94 5.07 -21.01
C LYS A 178 1.21 5.20 -19.69
N ASP A 179 1.48 6.29 -18.97
CA ASP A 179 0.80 6.69 -17.73
C ASP A 179 0.69 8.22 -17.68
N PRO A 180 -0.15 8.82 -18.57
CA PRO A 180 -0.22 10.27 -18.72
C PRO A 180 -0.79 10.97 -17.47
N TYR A 181 -1.54 10.23 -16.65
CA TYR A 181 -2.18 10.76 -15.43
C TYR A 181 -1.45 10.37 -14.15
N ALA A 182 -0.26 9.81 -14.26
CA ALA A 182 0.57 9.40 -13.12
C ALA A 182 -0.13 8.46 -12.12
N LEU A 183 -1.00 7.57 -12.61
CA LEU A 183 -1.78 6.65 -11.78
C LEU A 183 -0.88 5.65 -11.04
N ARG A 184 0.23 5.20 -11.65
CA ARG A 184 1.23 4.36 -10.97
C ARG A 184 1.87 5.08 -9.79
N ARG A 185 2.19 6.37 -9.96
CA ARG A 185 2.75 7.20 -8.87
C ARG A 185 1.73 7.41 -7.76
N SER A 186 0.46 7.63 -8.11
CA SER A 186 -0.64 7.74 -7.15
C SER A 186 -0.81 6.46 -6.33
N ALA A 187 -0.81 5.29 -6.97
CA ALA A 187 -0.90 4.00 -6.29
C ALA A 187 0.30 3.72 -5.37
N LEU A 188 1.52 3.98 -5.84
CA LEU A 188 2.72 3.89 -5.00
C LEU A 188 2.67 4.88 -3.83
N GLY A 189 2.10 6.06 -4.04
CA GLY A 189 1.88 7.05 -3.00
C GLY A 189 0.94 6.55 -1.90
N ILE A 190 -0.15 5.88 -2.25
CA ILE A 190 -1.06 5.25 -1.28
C ILE A 190 -0.31 4.19 -0.47
N ILE A 191 0.42 3.30 -1.13
CA ILE A 191 1.18 2.23 -0.49
C ILE A 191 2.21 2.79 0.50
N LYS A 192 2.98 3.82 0.10
CA LYS A 192 3.95 4.50 0.97
C LYS A 192 3.27 5.17 2.18
N LEU A 193 2.17 5.88 1.96
CA LEU A 193 1.42 6.55 3.03
C LEU A 193 0.95 5.54 4.08
N ILE A 194 0.49 4.37 3.66
CA ILE A 194 0.00 3.32 4.55
C ILE A 194 1.16 2.64 5.28
N ILE A 195 2.13 2.11 4.54
CA ILE A 195 3.20 1.27 5.09
C ILE A 195 4.17 2.09 5.95
N GLU A 196 4.66 3.23 5.44
CA GLU A 196 5.67 4.04 6.13
C GLU A 196 5.13 4.80 7.35
N ASN A 197 3.80 4.90 7.49
CA ASN A 197 3.12 5.43 8.67
C ASN A 197 2.52 4.35 9.56
N ASN A 198 2.75 3.08 9.24
CA ASN A 198 2.23 1.95 10.02
C ASN A 198 0.71 2.02 10.24
N LYS A 199 -0.03 2.31 9.18
CA LYS A 199 -1.50 2.42 9.20
C LYS A 199 -2.14 1.23 8.49
N GLU A 200 -3.40 0.97 8.81
CA GLU A 200 -4.23 -0.01 8.12
C GLU A 200 -5.51 0.67 7.67
N PHE A 201 -5.90 0.42 6.43
CA PHE A 201 -7.12 0.94 5.83
C PHE A 201 -7.84 -0.16 5.06
N LYS A 202 -9.15 -0.18 5.14
CA LYS A 202 -10.01 -1.01 4.28
C LYS A 202 -10.07 -0.40 2.89
N ILE A 203 -9.07 -0.69 2.07
CA ILE A 203 -8.88 -0.06 0.75
C ILE A 203 -10.09 -0.29 -0.15
N LYS A 204 -10.67 -1.50 -0.12
CA LYS A 204 -11.86 -1.81 -0.90
C LYS A 204 -13.06 -0.94 -0.51
N ASP A 205 -13.23 -0.66 0.79
CA ASP A 205 -14.30 0.21 1.29
C ASP A 205 -14.09 1.65 0.84
N LEU A 206 -12.83 2.15 0.89
CA LEU A 206 -12.48 3.48 0.40
C LEU A 206 -12.72 3.63 -1.11
N ILE A 207 -12.37 2.61 -1.91
CA ILE A 207 -12.63 2.58 -3.35
C ILE A 207 -14.13 2.65 -3.62
N ASN A 208 -14.92 1.80 -2.96
CA ASN A 208 -16.37 1.75 -3.14
C ASN A 208 -17.04 3.05 -2.72
N TYR A 209 -16.65 3.62 -1.58
CA TYR A 209 -17.18 4.90 -1.13
C TYR A 209 -16.79 6.04 -2.09
N SER A 210 -15.53 6.11 -2.53
CA SER A 210 -15.13 7.10 -3.53
C SER A 210 -15.91 6.95 -4.83
N ALA A 211 -16.17 5.72 -5.31
CA ALA A 211 -16.98 5.48 -6.48
C ALA A 211 -18.44 5.96 -6.30
N SER A 212 -19.05 5.73 -5.14
CA SER A 212 -20.41 6.23 -4.86
C SER A 212 -20.47 7.76 -4.87
N LEU A 213 -19.42 8.45 -4.44
CA LEU A 213 -19.37 9.91 -4.47
C LEU A 213 -19.38 10.49 -5.90
N TYR A 214 -18.77 9.80 -6.87
CA TYR A 214 -18.90 10.18 -8.30
C TYR A 214 -20.34 10.01 -8.80
N LEU A 215 -20.97 8.89 -8.45
CA LEU A 215 -22.37 8.62 -8.83
C LEU A 215 -23.33 9.63 -8.21
N ASP A 216 -23.14 9.99 -6.93
CA ASP A 216 -23.94 11.00 -6.22
C ASP A 216 -23.86 12.39 -6.90
N GLN A 217 -22.77 12.68 -7.58
CA GLN A 217 -22.59 13.91 -8.36
C GLN A 217 -23.09 13.79 -9.80
N GLY A 218 -23.66 12.64 -10.19
CA GLY A 218 -24.17 12.40 -11.54
C GLY A 218 -23.12 11.99 -12.58
N PHE A 219 -21.88 11.66 -12.16
CA PHE A 219 -20.86 11.17 -13.07
C PHE A 219 -20.96 9.66 -13.25
N ALA A 220 -21.19 9.23 -14.49
CA ALA A 220 -21.28 7.82 -14.82
C ALA A 220 -19.87 7.17 -14.84
N LEU A 221 -19.64 6.24 -13.93
CA LEU A 221 -18.47 5.36 -13.99
C LEU A 221 -18.83 4.15 -14.87
N SER A 222 -18.26 4.09 -16.07
CA SER A 222 -18.58 3.06 -17.07
C SER A 222 -17.92 1.70 -16.77
N ASN A 223 -16.86 1.68 -15.95
CA ASN A 223 -16.15 0.46 -15.58
C ASN A 223 -16.92 -0.34 -14.51
N LYS A 224 -17.53 -1.45 -14.92
CA LYS A 224 -18.27 -2.34 -14.01
C LYS A 224 -17.37 -3.21 -13.13
N THR A 225 -16.10 -3.36 -13.49
CA THR A 225 -15.08 -4.14 -12.78
C THR A 225 -14.10 -3.27 -12.01
N LEU A 226 -14.42 -1.98 -11.85
CA LEU A 226 -13.58 -0.96 -11.22
C LEU A 226 -12.88 -1.43 -9.93
N GLN A 227 -13.62 -1.99 -8.97
CA GLN A 227 -13.07 -2.41 -7.70
C GLN A 227 -12.03 -3.53 -7.88
N ILE A 228 -12.31 -4.50 -8.75
CA ILE A 228 -11.42 -5.64 -9.01
C ILE A 228 -10.14 -5.13 -9.68
N GLU A 229 -10.28 -4.40 -10.79
CA GLU A 229 -9.14 -3.89 -11.56
C GLU A 229 -8.25 -2.97 -10.73
N LEU A 230 -8.85 -2.09 -9.92
CA LEU A 230 -8.08 -1.19 -9.08
C LEU A 230 -7.41 -1.92 -7.90
N THR A 231 -8.05 -2.95 -7.36
CA THR A 231 -7.46 -3.83 -6.35
C THR A 231 -6.25 -4.58 -6.93
N ASP A 232 -6.38 -5.15 -8.12
CA ASP A 232 -5.30 -5.85 -8.82
C ASP A 232 -4.15 -4.89 -9.16
N PHE A 233 -4.48 -3.70 -9.64
CA PHE A 233 -3.48 -2.67 -9.92
C PHE A 233 -2.69 -2.25 -8.67
N LEU A 234 -3.36 -2.02 -7.54
CA LEU A 234 -2.71 -1.72 -6.26
C LEU A 234 -1.85 -2.89 -5.77
N THR A 235 -2.33 -4.12 -5.96
CA THR A 235 -1.59 -5.35 -5.63
C THR A 235 -0.29 -5.45 -6.43
N ASP A 236 -0.33 -5.18 -7.72
CA ASP A 236 0.87 -5.16 -8.56
C ASP A 236 1.84 -4.05 -8.18
N ARG A 237 1.34 -2.90 -7.79
CA ARG A 237 2.19 -1.81 -7.27
C ARG A 237 2.79 -2.13 -5.91
N LEU A 238 2.08 -2.88 -5.05
CA LEU A 238 2.63 -3.37 -3.79
C LEU A 238 3.77 -4.38 -4.02
N LYS A 239 3.62 -5.32 -4.97
CA LYS A 239 4.72 -6.21 -5.39
C LYS A 239 5.93 -5.41 -5.87
N TYR A 240 5.71 -4.42 -6.72
CA TYR A 240 6.77 -3.53 -7.20
C TYR A 240 7.46 -2.80 -6.03
N PHE A 241 6.71 -2.21 -5.12
CA PHE A 241 7.24 -1.54 -3.92
C PHE A 241 8.11 -2.49 -3.07
N MET A 242 7.65 -3.72 -2.85
CA MET A 242 8.42 -4.73 -2.11
C MET A 242 9.73 -5.10 -2.83
N LYS A 243 9.69 -5.25 -4.16
CA LYS A 243 10.88 -5.52 -4.98
C LYS A 243 11.92 -4.41 -4.85
N GLU A 244 11.51 -3.14 -4.90
CA GLU A 244 12.40 -1.99 -4.68
C GLU A 244 13.02 -1.97 -3.26
N LYS A 245 12.29 -2.53 -2.28
CA LYS A 245 12.80 -2.76 -0.91
C LYS A 245 13.63 -4.06 -0.79
N LYS A 246 14.01 -4.69 -1.91
CA LYS A 246 14.84 -5.90 -2.00
C LYS A 246 14.21 -7.13 -1.31
N ILE A 247 12.89 -7.20 -1.25
CA ILE A 247 12.17 -8.40 -0.82
C ILE A 247 12.05 -9.35 -2.01
N ARG A 248 12.34 -10.63 -1.81
CA ARG A 248 12.21 -11.68 -2.84
C ARG A 248 10.78 -11.74 -3.39
N THR A 249 10.64 -11.95 -4.68
CA THR A 249 9.34 -11.94 -5.38
C THR A 249 8.41 -13.03 -4.85
N ASP A 250 8.92 -14.23 -4.60
CA ASP A 250 8.15 -15.35 -4.06
C ASP A 250 7.63 -15.06 -2.64
N ILE A 251 8.43 -14.39 -1.79
CA ILE A 251 8.01 -13.96 -0.45
C ILE A 251 6.92 -12.88 -0.53
N ALA A 252 7.07 -11.93 -1.45
CA ALA A 252 6.07 -10.90 -1.67
C ALA A 252 4.72 -11.51 -2.10
N GLU A 253 4.73 -12.43 -3.07
CA GLU A 253 3.53 -13.14 -3.53
C GLU A 253 2.89 -13.99 -2.43
N ALA A 254 3.70 -14.76 -1.70
CA ALA A 254 3.23 -15.57 -0.58
C ALA A 254 2.52 -14.72 0.49
N SER A 255 3.06 -13.54 0.79
CA SER A 255 2.51 -12.63 1.80
C SER A 255 1.22 -11.95 1.35
N ILE A 256 1.15 -11.49 0.10
CA ILE A 256 -0.03 -10.83 -0.48
C ILE A 256 -1.22 -11.80 -0.54
N ASN A 257 -0.98 -13.02 -1.01
CA ASN A 257 -2.04 -14.04 -1.11
C ASN A 257 -2.62 -14.46 0.25
N SER A 258 -1.89 -14.22 1.35
CA SER A 258 -2.36 -14.58 2.70
C SER A 258 -3.44 -13.66 3.24
N TYR A 259 -3.40 -12.34 2.92
CA TYR A 259 -4.20 -11.34 3.64
C TYR A 259 -5.03 -10.42 2.74
N GLY A 260 -4.68 -10.29 1.46
CA GLY A 260 -5.29 -9.34 0.55
C GLY A 260 -4.90 -7.88 0.86
N ILE A 261 -5.25 -6.97 -0.05
CA ILE A 261 -4.76 -5.60 -0.11
C ILE A 261 -5.17 -4.71 1.09
N ASP A 262 -6.20 -5.08 1.84
CA ASP A 262 -6.66 -4.33 3.01
C ASP A 262 -5.69 -4.40 4.21
N HIS A 263 -4.64 -5.22 4.12
CA HIS A 263 -3.65 -5.44 5.17
C HIS A 263 -2.21 -5.15 4.72
N MET A 264 -2.01 -4.06 3.95
CA MET A 264 -0.72 -3.73 3.32
C MET A 264 0.45 -3.69 4.31
N THR A 265 0.26 -3.06 5.46
CA THR A 265 1.32 -2.94 6.48
C THR A 265 1.69 -4.29 7.08
N LYS A 266 0.69 -5.11 7.38
CA LYS A 266 0.91 -6.48 7.89
C LYS A 266 1.63 -7.34 6.87
N ILE A 267 1.17 -7.32 5.62
CA ILE A 267 1.79 -8.02 4.48
C ILE A 267 3.26 -7.64 4.36
N TYR A 268 3.54 -6.34 4.31
CA TYR A 268 4.91 -5.83 4.16
C TYR A 268 5.82 -6.24 5.32
N LYS A 269 5.36 -6.09 6.56
CA LYS A 269 6.16 -6.44 7.75
C LYS A 269 6.47 -7.93 7.79
N LYS A 270 5.50 -8.82 7.54
CA LYS A 270 5.71 -10.27 7.49
C LYS A 270 6.70 -10.65 6.39
N ALA A 271 6.53 -10.08 5.19
CA ALA A 271 7.43 -10.29 4.08
C ALA A 271 8.87 -9.83 4.41
N LEU A 272 9.01 -8.64 4.96
CA LEU A 272 10.32 -8.09 5.33
C LEU A 272 11.02 -8.95 6.40
N THR A 273 10.28 -9.39 7.42
CA THR A 273 10.83 -10.22 8.50
C THR A 273 11.27 -11.58 7.96
N LEU A 274 10.45 -12.25 7.15
CA LEU A 274 10.84 -13.53 6.56
C LEU A 274 12.05 -13.35 5.62
N ASN A 275 12.05 -12.31 4.79
CA ASN A 275 13.14 -12.01 3.87
C ASN A 275 14.49 -11.83 4.59
N SER A 276 14.48 -11.33 5.82
CA SER A 276 15.69 -11.13 6.63
C SER A 276 16.30 -12.43 7.17
N VAL A 277 15.53 -13.53 7.19
CA VAL A 277 15.95 -14.81 7.77
C VAL A 277 15.84 -16.00 6.81
N ILE A 278 15.30 -15.82 5.60
CA ILE A 278 15.00 -16.91 4.66
C ILE A 278 16.27 -17.70 4.25
N ASP A 279 17.41 -17.01 4.13
CA ASP A 279 18.70 -17.58 3.76
C ASP A 279 19.55 -17.93 5.03
N LYS A 280 18.93 -17.95 6.23
CA LYS A 280 19.55 -18.37 7.49
C LYS A 280 18.94 -19.68 7.96
N GLN A 281 19.55 -20.31 8.98
CA GLN A 281 19.11 -21.59 9.54
C GLN A 281 17.60 -21.60 9.87
N VAL A 282 17.07 -20.52 10.46
CA VAL A 282 15.63 -20.39 10.79
C VAL A 282 14.75 -20.50 9.53
N GLY A 283 15.11 -19.81 8.44
CA GLY A 283 14.37 -19.87 7.20
C GLY A 283 14.45 -21.24 6.53
N GLU A 284 15.65 -21.83 6.49
CA GLU A 284 15.87 -23.19 5.96
C GLU A 284 15.04 -24.24 6.73
N ASP A 285 15.00 -24.12 8.05
CA ASP A 285 14.25 -25.02 8.91
C ASP A 285 12.75 -24.96 8.65
N ILE A 286 12.21 -23.75 8.49
CA ILE A 286 10.80 -23.53 8.15
C ILE A 286 10.48 -24.11 6.76
N VAL A 287 11.23 -23.68 5.74
CA VAL A 287 10.95 -24.07 4.34
C VAL A 287 11.11 -25.57 4.13
N SER A 288 12.15 -26.18 4.71
CA SER A 288 12.35 -27.65 4.58
C SER A 288 11.25 -28.43 5.27
N SER A 289 10.82 -28.01 6.46
CA SER A 289 9.72 -28.62 7.21
C SER A 289 8.40 -28.55 6.44
N TYR A 290 8.05 -27.37 5.92
CA TYR A 290 6.84 -27.18 5.13
C TYR A 290 6.87 -28.02 3.84
N LYS A 291 7.95 -27.94 3.07
CA LYS A 291 8.04 -28.61 1.76
C LYS A 291 8.00 -30.13 1.87
N ARG A 292 8.59 -30.71 2.92
CA ARG A 292 8.52 -32.16 3.12
C ARG A 292 7.07 -32.62 3.29
N ALA A 293 6.26 -31.88 4.06
CA ALA A 293 4.85 -32.17 4.26
C ALA A 293 4.00 -31.90 3.00
N SER A 294 4.17 -30.71 2.38
CA SER A 294 3.38 -30.34 1.21
C SER A 294 3.65 -31.24 -0.02
N ASN A 295 4.89 -31.65 -0.26
CA ASN A 295 5.22 -32.53 -1.37
C ASN A 295 4.51 -33.91 -1.27
N ILE A 296 4.37 -34.46 -0.07
CA ILE A 296 3.63 -35.72 0.15
C ILE A 296 2.15 -35.48 -0.13
N LEU A 297 1.57 -34.39 0.39
CA LEU A 297 0.17 -34.04 0.12
C LEU A 297 -0.08 -33.86 -1.37
N ASP A 298 0.76 -33.09 -2.06
CA ASP A 298 0.62 -32.84 -3.50
C ASP A 298 0.72 -34.12 -4.33
N THR A 299 1.58 -35.06 -3.93
CA THR A 299 1.76 -36.34 -4.62
C THR A 299 0.51 -37.19 -4.45
N GLU A 300 -0.01 -37.29 -3.24
CA GLU A 300 -1.19 -38.08 -2.93
C GLU A 300 -2.48 -37.51 -3.55
N MET A 301 -2.62 -36.18 -3.55
CA MET A 301 -3.75 -35.50 -4.19
C MET A 301 -3.73 -35.63 -5.73
N LYS A 302 -2.56 -35.76 -6.36
CA LYS A 302 -2.42 -35.99 -7.80
C LYS A 302 -2.77 -37.45 -8.21
N ASN A 303 -2.63 -38.41 -7.32
CA ASN A 303 -2.86 -39.82 -7.59
C ASN A 303 -4.36 -40.19 -7.78
N LYS A 304 -5.27 -39.20 -7.83
CA LYS A 304 -6.70 -39.33 -8.16
C LYS A 304 -7.45 -40.47 -7.45
N ASP A 305 -7.08 -40.79 -6.21
CA ASP A 305 -7.95 -41.60 -5.38
C ASP A 305 -9.19 -40.72 -5.05
N LYS A 306 -10.30 -40.94 -5.80
CA LYS A 306 -11.54 -40.15 -5.71
C LYS A 306 -12.18 -40.13 -4.32
N ASP A 307 -11.72 -40.99 -3.43
CA ASP A 307 -12.27 -41.19 -2.09
C ASP A 307 -11.46 -40.42 -1.00
N LEU A 308 -10.43 -39.67 -1.36
CA LEU A 308 -9.53 -39.01 -0.39
C LEU A 308 -9.94 -37.56 -0.16
N GLU A 309 -11.11 -37.33 0.39
CA GLU A 309 -11.46 -35.99 0.92
C GLU A 309 -10.79 -35.82 2.30
N LEU A 310 -9.89 -34.78 2.39
CA LEU A 310 -9.21 -34.41 3.61
C LEU A 310 -9.98 -33.31 4.34
N SER A 311 -10.33 -33.53 5.60
CA SER A 311 -11.18 -32.65 6.43
C SER A 311 -10.40 -31.66 7.30
N ASN A 312 -9.07 -31.73 7.32
CA ASN A 312 -8.20 -30.95 8.21
C ASN A 312 -8.42 -31.24 9.72
N THR A 313 -8.85 -32.43 10.03
CA THR A 313 -9.01 -32.98 11.40
C THR A 313 -8.41 -34.37 11.46
N THR A 314 -7.81 -34.72 12.60
CA THR A 314 -7.24 -36.07 12.83
C THR A 314 -7.99 -36.76 13.95
N ASP A 315 -8.02 -38.09 13.90
CA ASP A 315 -8.50 -38.95 15.01
C ASP A 315 -7.30 -39.48 15.80
N PRO A 316 -7.02 -38.94 17.01
CA PRO A 316 -5.94 -39.44 17.84
C PRO A 316 -6.11 -40.90 18.29
N GLY A 317 -7.34 -41.44 18.22
CA GLY A 317 -7.66 -42.83 18.62
C GLY A 317 -7.03 -43.88 17.72
N ILE A 318 -6.70 -43.52 16.47
CA ILE A 318 -6.08 -44.43 15.49
C ILE A 318 -4.60 -44.22 15.29
N PHE A 319 -3.95 -43.34 16.09
CA PHE A 319 -2.50 -43.19 16.06
C PHE A 319 -1.77 -44.46 16.50
N LYS A 320 -0.77 -44.87 15.73
CA LYS A 320 -0.02 -46.11 15.98
C LYS A 320 1.22 -45.88 16.87
N ASN A 321 1.69 -44.64 17.00
CA ASN A 321 2.91 -44.34 17.76
C ASN A 321 2.89 -42.91 18.36
N ASP A 322 3.86 -42.64 19.23
CA ASP A 322 3.94 -41.36 19.93
C ASP A 322 4.44 -40.22 19.04
N TYR A 323 5.09 -40.51 17.90
CA TYR A 323 5.52 -39.46 16.97
C TYR A 323 4.34 -38.73 16.33
N GLU A 324 3.25 -39.45 16.03
CA GLU A 324 1.97 -38.88 15.54
C GLU A 324 1.35 -37.95 16.60
N LYS A 325 1.32 -38.41 17.88
CA LYS A 325 0.80 -37.64 19.01
C LYS A 325 1.63 -36.36 19.25
N ASN A 326 2.97 -36.51 19.21
CA ASN A 326 3.90 -35.37 19.41
C ASN A 326 3.75 -34.31 18.31
N LEU A 327 3.58 -34.75 17.05
CA LEU A 327 3.34 -33.84 15.95
C LEU A 327 2.00 -33.11 16.11
N LEU A 328 0.92 -33.82 16.45
CA LEU A 328 -0.38 -33.17 16.72
C LEU A 328 -0.29 -32.16 17.88
N LYS A 329 0.40 -32.54 18.96
CA LYS A 329 0.63 -31.62 20.09
C LYS A 329 1.33 -30.36 19.64
N LYS A 330 2.40 -30.49 18.85
CA LYS A 330 3.16 -29.32 18.33
C LYS A 330 2.32 -28.43 17.39
N ILE A 331 1.51 -29.03 16.52
CA ILE A 331 0.56 -28.31 15.66
C ILE A 331 -0.44 -27.51 16.52
N ASN A 332 -1.00 -28.12 17.56
CA ASN A 332 -1.96 -27.45 18.43
C ASN A 332 -1.33 -26.31 19.23
N GLU A 333 -0.06 -26.45 19.69
CA GLU A 333 0.70 -25.36 20.31
C GLU A 333 0.86 -24.18 19.36
N LEU A 334 1.26 -24.42 18.11
CA LEU A 334 1.41 -23.39 17.09
C LEU A 334 0.07 -22.74 16.73
N ARG A 335 -1.00 -23.52 16.57
CA ARG A 335 -2.36 -23.00 16.33
C ARG A 335 -2.80 -22.08 17.47
N LYS A 336 -2.61 -22.51 18.71
CA LYS A 336 -2.94 -21.69 19.88
C LYS A 336 -2.12 -20.41 19.90
N TYR A 337 -0.83 -20.46 19.56
CA TYR A 337 0.02 -19.28 19.44
C TYR A 337 -0.56 -18.30 18.41
N PHE A 338 -0.83 -18.75 17.18
CA PHE A 338 -1.37 -17.90 16.11
C PHE A 338 -2.78 -17.38 16.39
N THR A 339 -3.62 -18.11 17.12
CA THR A 339 -4.95 -17.65 17.53
C THR A 339 -4.87 -16.54 18.57
N ASN A 340 -3.88 -16.59 19.46
CA ASN A 340 -3.72 -15.63 20.56
C ASN A 340 -2.86 -14.42 20.20
N ILE A 341 -2.31 -14.36 18.98
CA ILE A 341 -1.54 -13.20 18.51
C ILE A 341 -2.48 -12.00 18.35
N ASN A 342 -2.22 -10.96 19.14
CA ASN A 342 -2.88 -9.67 19.10
C ASN A 342 -2.30 -8.75 18.02
N LYS A 343 -2.80 -7.49 17.97
CA LYS A 343 -2.35 -6.44 17.02
C LYS A 343 -0.83 -6.17 17.04
N ASP A 344 -0.17 -6.49 18.13
CA ASP A 344 1.29 -6.31 18.34
C ASP A 344 2.07 -7.60 18.02
N GLU A 345 1.69 -8.32 16.97
CA GLU A 345 2.35 -9.54 16.53
C GLU A 345 3.86 -9.35 16.37
N ASN A 346 4.65 -10.11 17.14
CA ASN A 346 6.09 -10.21 16.94
C ASN A 346 6.39 -11.19 15.80
N TYR A 347 6.53 -10.68 14.60
CA TYR A 347 6.74 -11.49 13.40
C TYR A 347 8.02 -12.33 13.43
N ALA A 348 9.06 -11.86 14.10
CA ALA A 348 10.31 -12.62 14.27
C ALA A 348 10.11 -13.81 15.21
N GLU A 349 9.38 -13.63 16.31
CA GLU A 349 9.03 -14.71 17.25
C GLU A 349 8.14 -15.74 16.57
N SER A 350 7.19 -15.32 15.74
CA SER A 350 6.35 -16.23 14.95
C SER A 350 7.20 -17.15 14.07
N LEU A 351 8.24 -16.62 13.41
CA LEU A 351 9.16 -17.43 12.59
C LEU A 351 10.00 -18.39 13.44
N VAL A 352 10.50 -17.94 14.60
CA VAL A 352 11.22 -18.82 15.54
C VAL A 352 10.33 -19.97 16.02
N ASN A 353 9.07 -19.70 16.36
CA ASN A 353 8.12 -20.74 16.77
C ASN A 353 7.86 -21.77 15.66
N LEU A 354 7.75 -21.33 14.39
CA LEU A 354 7.63 -22.24 13.26
C LEU A 354 8.91 -23.07 13.06
N ALA A 355 10.09 -22.47 13.14
CA ALA A 355 11.38 -23.18 13.03
C ALA A 355 11.55 -24.24 14.11
N ASN A 356 11.13 -23.97 15.34
CA ASN A 356 11.19 -24.89 16.49
C ASN A 356 10.33 -26.14 16.30
N ALA A 357 9.45 -26.19 15.31
CA ALA A 357 8.72 -27.41 14.96
C ALA A 357 9.56 -28.43 14.19
N LYS A 358 10.70 -28.03 13.58
CA LYS A 358 11.53 -28.88 12.72
C LYS A 358 11.88 -30.20 13.39
N LYS A 359 12.35 -30.17 14.64
CA LYS A 359 12.76 -31.39 15.34
C LYS A 359 11.65 -32.44 15.37
N VAL A 360 10.45 -32.06 15.80
CA VAL A 360 9.30 -32.96 15.91
C VAL A 360 8.84 -33.43 14.52
N ILE A 361 8.92 -32.57 13.50
CA ILE A 361 8.57 -32.93 12.12
C ILE A 361 9.56 -33.94 11.54
N VAL A 362 10.86 -33.77 11.80
CA VAL A 362 11.90 -34.72 11.36
C VAL A 362 11.71 -36.06 12.05
N GLU A 363 11.54 -36.08 13.40
CA GLU A 363 11.27 -37.32 14.16
C GLU A 363 10.03 -38.05 13.65
N PHE A 364 8.97 -37.32 13.30
CA PHE A 364 7.79 -37.96 12.68
C PHE A 364 8.14 -38.63 11.35
N PHE A 365 8.79 -37.90 10.43
CA PHE A 365 9.09 -38.47 9.11
C PHE A 365 10.14 -39.59 9.11
N ASP A 366 10.99 -39.66 10.12
CA ASP A 366 12.01 -40.69 10.24
C ASP A 366 11.44 -41.98 10.84
N ASN A 367 10.32 -41.88 11.58
CA ASN A 367 9.74 -43.03 12.29
C ASN A 367 8.32 -43.43 11.83
N VAL A 368 7.71 -42.60 10.93
CA VAL A 368 6.33 -42.84 10.48
C VAL A 368 6.28 -42.93 8.96
N LYS A 369 5.88 -44.08 8.43
CA LYS A 369 5.58 -44.26 7.02
C LYS A 369 4.20 -43.69 6.72
N VAL A 370 4.12 -42.47 6.14
CA VAL A 370 2.83 -41.78 5.87
C VAL A 370 1.91 -42.64 5.00
N ASN A 371 2.48 -43.29 3.98
CA ASN A 371 1.77 -44.15 3.02
C ASN A 371 1.58 -45.54 3.62
N ASP A 372 0.64 -45.67 4.55
CA ASP A 372 0.28 -46.95 5.20
C ASP A 372 -0.62 -47.77 4.27
N GLU A 373 -0.59 -49.11 4.44
CA GLU A 373 -1.45 -50.05 3.70
C GLU A 373 -2.93 -49.89 4.11
N GLU A 374 -3.16 -49.58 5.38
CA GLU A 374 -4.49 -49.29 5.90
C GLU A 374 -4.95 -47.90 5.54
N LYS A 375 -5.99 -47.80 4.70
CA LYS A 375 -6.50 -46.51 4.17
C LYS A 375 -6.90 -45.51 5.26
N SER A 376 -7.45 -45.98 6.38
CA SER A 376 -7.84 -45.11 7.51
C SER A 376 -6.63 -44.44 8.16
N ILE A 377 -5.54 -45.17 8.37
CA ILE A 377 -4.29 -44.69 8.95
C ILE A 377 -3.60 -43.72 7.97
N LYS A 378 -3.51 -44.14 6.69
CA LYS A 378 -2.98 -43.27 5.63
C LYS A 378 -3.71 -41.91 5.58
N LYS A 379 -5.04 -41.94 5.56
CA LYS A 379 -5.88 -40.76 5.55
C LYS A 379 -5.58 -39.86 6.77
N ASN A 380 -5.58 -40.46 7.97
CA ASN A 380 -5.35 -39.74 9.22
C ASN A 380 -3.96 -39.06 9.27
N ARG A 381 -2.91 -39.70 8.72
CA ARG A 381 -1.56 -39.12 8.59
C ARG A 381 -1.51 -37.98 7.58
N LEU A 382 -2.22 -38.09 6.47
CA LEU A 382 -2.35 -37.02 5.49
C LEU A 382 -3.11 -35.81 6.06
N GLU A 383 -4.17 -36.05 6.84
CA GLU A 383 -4.88 -35.01 7.60
C GLU A 383 -3.93 -34.26 8.56
N LEU A 384 -3.07 -35.01 9.27
CA LEU A 384 -2.08 -34.44 10.18
C LEU A 384 -1.08 -33.54 9.43
N LEU A 385 -0.61 -33.94 8.24
CA LEU A 385 0.26 -33.12 7.39
C LEU A 385 -0.46 -31.89 6.83
N LEU A 386 -1.74 -32.02 6.45
CA LEU A 386 -2.56 -30.89 6.02
C LEU A 386 -2.72 -29.87 7.15
N MET A 387 -3.00 -30.34 8.38
CA MET A 387 -3.07 -29.50 9.56
C MET A 387 -1.75 -28.75 9.81
N LEU A 388 -0.61 -29.42 9.61
CA LEU A 388 0.72 -28.80 9.73
C LEU A 388 0.89 -27.70 8.70
N CYS A 389 0.67 -27.96 7.42
CA CYS A 389 0.82 -26.96 6.34
C CYS A 389 -0.08 -25.75 6.59
N ARG A 390 -1.37 -25.96 6.89
CA ARG A 390 -2.29 -24.86 7.21
C ARG A 390 -1.89 -24.06 8.45
N THR A 391 -1.21 -24.69 9.40
CA THR A 391 -0.70 -24.01 10.59
C THR A 391 0.46 -23.07 10.22
N PHE A 392 1.36 -23.50 9.34
CA PHE A 392 2.42 -22.64 8.80
C PHE A 392 1.85 -21.48 7.97
N ASP A 393 0.81 -21.76 7.17
CA ASP A 393 0.15 -20.77 6.32
C ASP A 393 -0.59 -19.67 7.12
N ASN A 394 -0.73 -19.79 8.45
CA ASN A 394 -1.13 -18.64 9.29
C ASN A 394 -0.09 -17.49 9.28
N TYR A 395 1.16 -17.76 8.94
CA TYR A 395 2.15 -16.71 8.78
C TYR A 395 2.08 -16.11 7.37
N ILE A 396 2.35 -16.91 6.34
CA ILE A 396 2.20 -16.62 4.90
C ILE A 396 1.94 -17.93 4.16
N ILE A 397 1.54 -17.88 2.89
CA ILE A 397 1.33 -19.08 2.07
C ILE A 397 2.67 -19.68 1.63
N PHE A 398 3.25 -20.56 2.45
CA PHE A 398 4.58 -21.14 2.22
C PHE A 398 4.69 -21.99 0.94
N SER A 399 3.59 -22.48 0.37
CA SER A 399 3.61 -23.21 -0.91
C SER A 399 4.17 -22.36 -2.07
N LYS A 400 4.09 -21.02 -1.96
CA LYS A 400 4.63 -20.08 -2.95
C LYS A 400 6.13 -19.82 -2.82
N ILE A 401 6.77 -20.23 -1.71
CA ILE A 401 8.20 -19.99 -1.49
C ILE A 401 9.04 -20.94 -2.33
N GLU A 402 9.92 -20.42 -3.15
CA GLU A 402 10.83 -21.20 -3.97
C GLU A 402 12.04 -21.69 -3.16
N LYS A 403 12.49 -22.92 -3.46
CA LYS A 403 13.74 -23.45 -2.91
C LYS A 403 14.89 -22.89 -3.76
N LYS A 404 15.84 -22.22 -3.13
CA LYS A 404 17.12 -21.94 -3.81
C LYS A 404 17.93 -23.19 -4.00
#